data_d0cda46412b80ddfa502b691fee57597
#
_entry.id   d0cda46412b80ddfa502b691fee57597
#
_cell.length_a   1.000
_cell.length_b   1.000
_cell.length_c   1.000
_cell.angle_alpha   90.00
_cell.angle_beta   90.00
_cell.angle_gamma   90.00
#
_symmetry.space_group_name_H-M   'P 1'
#
loop_
_entity.id
_entity.type
_entity.pdbx_description
1 polymer ?
#
loop_
_entity_poly.entity_id
_entity_poly.type
_entity_poly.pdbx_seq_one_letter_code
_entity_poly.pdbx_strand_id
1 'polypeptide(L)' 'MAQEYPRAAEIVELRFFGGLSVAETAEVVGVSERTARNDWTFARAWLRRELTE' A
#
# COMPACT_ATOMS: atom_id res chain seq x y z
N MET A 1 1.31 0.26 11.89
CA MET A 1 1.22 -0.42 10.60
C MET A 1 2.56 -0.87 10.03
N ALA A 2 3.54 0.02 10.02
CA ALA A 2 4.83 -0.30 9.41
C ALA A 2 5.53 -1.49 10.05
N GLN A 3 5.35 -1.69 11.33
CA GLN A 3 6.01 -2.78 12.04
C GLN A 3 5.40 -4.14 11.72
N GLU A 4 4.09 -4.18 11.56
CA GLU A 4 3.39 -5.43 11.32
C GLU A 4 3.22 -5.71 9.83
N TYR A 5 3.11 -4.66 9.04
CA TYR A 5 2.85 -4.78 7.61
C TYR A 5 3.76 -3.85 6.84
N PRO A 6 5.07 -4.13 6.85
CA PRO A 6 6.02 -3.20 6.21
C PRO A 6 5.78 -3.02 4.72
N ARG A 7 5.36 -4.07 4.02
CA ARG A 7 5.10 -3.94 2.59
C ARG A 7 3.87 -3.07 2.35
N ALA A 8 2.82 -3.23 3.14
CA ALA A 8 1.63 -2.41 2.98
C ALA A 8 1.94 -0.95 3.27
N ALA A 9 2.76 -0.69 4.27
CA ALA A 9 3.15 0.67 4.60
C ALA A 9 3.94 1.31 3.46
N GLU A 10 4.83 0.55 2.85
CA GLU A 10 5.62 1.04 1.73
C GLU A 10 4.72 1.37 0.54
N ILE A 11 3.73 0.51 0.27
CA ILE A 11 2.80 0.73 -0.82
C ILE A 11 1.99 2.00 -0.57
N VAL A 12 1.54 2.21 0.66
CA VAL A 12 0.81 3.43 0.99
C VAL A 12 1.66 4.66 0.73
N GLU A 13 2.92 4.63 1.14
CA GLU A 13 3.81 5.77 0.93
C GLU A 13 3.97 6.07 -0.55
N LEU A 14 4.20 5.05 -1.35
CA LEU A 14 4.42 5.24 -2.77
C LEU A 14 3.16 5.75 -3.47
N ARG A 15 2.00 5.27 -3.05
CA ARG A 15 0.75 5.69 -3.65
C ARG A 15 0.33 7.10 -3.23
N PHE A 16 0.43 7.39 -1.93
CA PHE A 16 -0.03 8.68 -1.42
C PHE A 16 1.01 9.79 -1.60
N PHE A 17 2.25 9.48 -1.31
CA PHE A 17 3.28 10.51 -1.33
C PHE A 17 4.07 10.51 -2.63
N GLY A 18 4.25 9.34 -3.25
CA GLY A 18 4.97 9.24 -4.49
C GLY A 18 4.14 9.43 -5.74
N GLY A 19 2.82 9.29 -5.61
CA GLY A 19 1.91 9.47 -6.74
C GLY A 19 2.02 8.35 -7.77
N LEU A 20 2.51 7.18 -7.39
CA LEU A 20 2.70 6.08 -8.31
C LEU A 20 1.39 5.29 -8.48
N SER A 21 1.22 4.71 -9.66
CA SER A 21 0.10 3.81 -9.91
C SER A 21 0.36 2.48 -9.22
N VAL A 22 -0.67 1.62 -9.18
CA VAL A 22 -0.51 0.30 -8.60
C VAL A 22 0.56 -0.49 -9.35
N ALA A 23 0.57 -0.41 -10.68
CA ALA A 23 1.56 -1.12 -11.47
C ALA A 23 2.96 -0.62 -11.18
N GLU A 24 3.12 0.70 -11.09
CA GLU A 24 4.42 1.28 -10.81
C GLU A 24 4.88 0.92 -9.40
N THR A 25 3.95 0.97 -8.45
CA THR A 25 4.26 0.61 -7.08
C THR A 25 4.71 -0.85 -6.99
N ALA A 26 4.04 -1.73 -7.72
CA ALA A 26 4.40 -3.14 -7.71
C ALA A 26 5.83 -3.33 -8.21
N GLU A 27 6.23 -2.59 -9.22
CA GLU A 27 7.58 -2.68 -9.75
C GLU A 27 8.61 -2.26 -8.71
N VAL A 28 8.34 -1.15 -8.05
CA VAL A 28 9.28 -0.63 -7.05
C VAL A 28 9.41 -1.59 -5.87
N VAL A 29 8.29 -2.11 -5.42
CA VAL A 29 8.29 -3.00 -4.26
C VAL A 29 8.80 -4.40 -4.62
N GLY A 30 8.69 -4.78 -5.89
CA GLY A 30 9.18 -6.08 -6.32
C GLY A 30 8.16 -7.20 -6.17
N VAL A 31 6.88 -6.87 -6.35
CA VAL A 31 5.81 -7.87 -6.28
C VAL A 31 4.96 -7.75 -7.55
N SER A 32 4.05 -8.71 -7.73
CA SER A 32 3.13 -8.64 -8.86
C SER A 32 2.14 -7.52 -8.63
N GLU A 33 1.55 -7.05 -9.74
CA GLU A 33 0.53 -6.02 -9.65
C GLU A 33 -0.66 -6.49 -8.82
N ARG A 34 -1.00 -7.76 -8.96
CA ARG A 34 -2.10 -8.32 -8.18
C ARG A 34 -1.82 -8.26 -6.69
N THR A 35 -0.60 -8.61 -6.30
CA THR A 35 -0.21 -8.55 -4.89
C THR A 35 -0.23 -7.11 -4.38
N ALA A 36 0.30 -6.19 -5.18
CA ALA A 36 0.31 -4.79 -4.79
C ALA A 36 -1.11 -4.26 -4.62
N ARG A 37 -2.01 -4.65 -5.52
CA ARG A 37 -3.40 -4.21 -5.44
C ARG A 37 -4.07 -4.75 -4.18
N ASN A 38 -3.82 -6.02 -3.85
CA ASN A 38 -4.38 -6.60 -2.64
C ASN A 38 -3.86 -5.90 -1.41
N ASP A 39 -2.56 -5.64 -1.37
CA ASP A 39 -1.97 -4.95 -0.24
C ASP A 39 -2.49 -3.53 -0.12
N TRP A 40 -2.68 -2.86 -1.25
CA TRP A 40 -3.22 -1.51 -1.26
C TRP A 40 -4.65 -1.48 -0.73
N THR A 41 -5.46 -2.45 -1.14
CA THR A 41 -6.84 -2.54 -0.67
C THR A 41 -6.87 -2.77 0.84
N PHE A 42 -6.01 -3.64 1.33
CA PHE A 42 -5.90 -3.89 2.76
C PHE A 42 -5.46 -2.64 3.51
N ALA A 43 -4.45 -1.96 2.98
CA ALA A 43 -3.91 -0.77 3.63
C ALA A 43 -4.94 0.35 3.67
N ARG A 44 -5.68 0.52 2.59
CA ARG A 44 -6.73 1.53 2.55
C ARG A 44 -7.79 1.28 3.61
N ALA A 45 -8.21 0.03 3.72
CA ALA A 45 -9.23 -0.33 4.71
C ALA A 45 -8.70 -0.09 6.13
N TRP A 46 -7.46 -0.43 6.36
CA TRP A 46 -6.85 -0.22 7.67
C TRP A 46 -6.77 1.26 8.01
N LEU A 47 -6.30 2.07 7.06
CA LEU A 47 -6.19 3.51 7.29
C LEU A 47 -7.55 4.15 7.52
N ARG A 48 -8.53 3.74 6.74
CA ARG A 48 -9.86 4.28 6.88
C ARG A 48 -10.42 3.99 8.26
N ARG A 49 -10.19 2.79 8.73
CA ARG A 49 -10.64 2.39 10.04
C ARG A 49 -9.99 3.23 11.13
N GLU A 50 -8.68 3.47 10.99
CA GLU A 50 -7.96 4.26 11.97
C GLU A 50 -8.42 5.71 11.98
N LEU A 51 -8.71 6.25 10.80
CA LEU A 51 -9.07 7.65 10.70
C LEU A 51 -10.50 7.93 11.14
N THR A 52 -11.39 6.97 10.99
CA THR A 52 -12.79 7.18 11.36
C THR A 52 -13.11 6.80 12.78
N GLU A 53 -12.19 6.18 13.43
CA GLU A 53 -12.35 5.80 14.81
C GLU A 53 -12.15 6.95 15.74
#